data_618cad85a97bc7921af5eb101ce7a41a
#
_entry.id   618cad85a97bc7921af5eb101ce7a41a
#
_cell.length_a   1.000
_cell.length_b   1.000
_cell.length_c   1.000
_cell.angle_alpha   90.00
_cell.angle_beta   90.00
_cell.angle_gamma   90.00
#
_symmetry.space_group_name_H-M   'P 1'
#
loop_
_entity.id
_entity.type
_entity.pdbx_description
1 polymer ?
#
loop_
_entity_poly.entity_id
_entity_poly.type
_entity_poly.pdbx_seq_one_letter_code
_entity_poly.pdbx_strand_id
1 'polypeptide(L)'
;MSDKIRKFDTKVQHLKYKVLREVARQAWSNTLQETVLDIPKMIVPGKTPTMRCCVYKERAILAERVKLAMGGSKSNPNVIEIISIACDECPAGGYEVSDACRGCLAHRCEDVCPRGAIRFDHNHVAHIDKAKCVECGACAKVCPYTAIVNRKRPCQNACKVKAIVINDDKEACIDNSKCIECGACVYQCPFGAISDKSYILNAIDLIKKSEGNSRYKVYAVVAPAIATQFAYAKLGQVITGLHRMGFYSAVEVALGADLVAMEEAKELAEKGFLTSSCCPAFVEYIKKGFPALVEHLSSSPSPMARVGRLIKEKDPTARVIFIGPCTAKKVEAQRAEVRPWIDAVITFEELQALLDSRDIDVTSLEETPMEDATYFGRVLARTGGLSEAVSEALREQGLEDFDFRPEVCDGIEACRVALLKKSKTCLRPTSWREWPATADALAARAA
;
A
#
# COMPACT_ATOMS: atom_id res chain seq x y z
N MET A 1 25.02 13.33 -0.81
CA MET A 1 23.94 14.27 -1.10
C MET A 1 23.24 14.66 0.18
N SER A 2 23.01 15.95 0.41
CA SER A 2 22.38 16.39 1.65
C SER A 2 20.89 16.01 1.65
N ASP A 3 20.40 15.47 2.77
CA ASP A 3 18.96 15.18 3.02
C ASP A 3 18.03 16.39 2.80
N LYS A 4 18.59 17.56 2.44
CA LYS A 4 17.89 18.83 2.26
C LYS A 4 17.05 18.92 0.98
N ILE A 5 17.33 18.10 -0.04
CA ILE A 5 16.64 18.18 -1.35
C ILE A 5 15.40 17.28 -1.37
N ARG A 6 15.28 16.31 -0.45
CA ARG A 6 14.19 15.34 -0.41
C ARG A 6 13.21 15.65 0.70
N LYS A 7 11.96 15.83 0.35
CA LYS A 7 10.87 15.90 1.33
C LYS A 7 10.39 14.49 1.64
N PHE A 8 10.60 14.06 2.88
CA PHE A 8 9.87 12.95 3.45
C PHE A 8 8.64 13.52 4.17
N ASP A 9 7.47 12.97 3.93
CA ASP A 9 6.24 13.46 4.56
C ASP A 9 6.30 13.33 6.09
N THR A 10 7.00 12.29 6.57
CA THR A 10 7.12 12.03 8.00
C THR A 10 8.54 11.62 8.39
N LYS A 11 8.89 11.85 9.66
CA LYS A 11 10.14 11.32 10.23
C LYS A 11 10.19 9.79 10.22
N VAL A 12 9.04 9.12 10.24
CA VAL A 12 8.94 7.64 10.16
C VAL A 12 9.38 7.17 8.77
N GLN A 13 8.92 7.80 7.71
CA GLN A 13 9.35 7.48 6.34
C GLN A 13 10.86 7.74 6.16
N HIS A 14 11.36 8.86 6.67
CA HIS A 14 12.80 9.15 6.64
C HIS A 14 13.62 8.09 7.38
N LEU A 15 13.12 7.59 8.52
CA LEU A 15 13.79 6.52 9.27
C LEU A 15 13.79 5.20 8.48
N LYS A 16 12.66 4.83 7.89
CA LYS A 16 12.53 3.66 7.01
C LYS A 16 13.53 3.74 5.85
N TYR A 17 13.58 4.88 5.18
CA TYR A 17 14.55 5.14 4.12
C TYR A 17 16.00 4.96 4.58
N LYS A 18 16.39 5.53 5.75
CA LYS A 18 17.75 5.34 6.29
C LYS A 18 18.10 3.87 6.48
N VAL A 19 17.18 3.07 7.00
CA VAL A 19 17.38 1.64 7.19
C VAL A 19 17.55 0.95 5.83
N LEU A 20 16.66 1.20 4.87
CA LEU A 20 16.70 0.61 3.53
C LEU A 20 18.01 0.95 2.81
N ARG A 21 18.42 2.24 2.88
CA ARG A 21 19.68 2.71 2.26
C ARG A 21 20.90 2.01 2.85
N GLU A 22 20.96 1.87 4.18
CA GLU A 22 22.12 1.23 4.82
C GLU A 22 22.16 -0.27 4.54
N VAL A 23 21.02 -0.96 4.64
CA VAL A 23 20.91 -2.39 4.26
C VAL A 23 21.33 -2.60 2.80
N ALA A 24 20.87 -1.75 1.89
CA ALA A 24 21.27 -1.83 0.48
C ALA A 24 22.78 -1.58 0.28
N ARG A 25 23.34 -0.57 0.96
CA ARG A 25 24.79 -0.26 0.88
C ARG A 25 25.65 -1.45 1.32
N GLN A 26 25.31 -2.05 2.45
CA GLN A 26 26.01 -3.22 2.97
C GLN A 26 25.81 -4.45 2.04
N ALA A 27 24.64 -4.60 1.44
CA ALA A 27 24.36 -5.66 0.47
C ALA A 27 25.18 -5.50 -0.81
N TRP A 28 25.32 -4.28 -1.33
CA TRP A 28 26.17 -4.02 -2.51
C TRP A 28 27.65 -4.37 -2.25
N SER A 29 28.13 -4.09 -1.04
CA SER A 29 29.52 -4.37 -0.62
C SER A 29 29.76 -5.81 -0.18
N ASN A 30 28.74 -6.69 -0.14
CA ASN A 30 28.77 -8.06 0.40
C ASN A 30 29.13 -8.16 1.90
N THR A 31 28.99 -7.07 2.65
CA THR A 31 29.31 -6.99 4.08
C THR A 31 28.08 -7.11 4.99
N LEU A 32 26.87 -7.25 4.40
CA LEU A 32 25.62 -7.21 5.16
C LEU A 32 25.55 -8.26 6.29
N GLN A 33 26.03 -9.48 6.05
CA GLN A 33 25.98 -10.55 7.07
C GLN A 33 26.84 -10.23 8.29
N GLU A 34 27.96 -9.56 8.08
CA GLU A 34 28.90 -9.17 9.14
C GLU A 34 28.42 -7.94 9.92
N THR A 35 27.75 -7.02 9.22
CA THR A 35 27.42 -5.68 9.75
C THR A 35 25.96 -5.52 10.18
N VAL A 36 25.09 -6.51 9.94
CA VAL A 36 23.64 -6.41 10.16
C VAL A 36 23.27 -5.96 11.58
N LEU A 37 24.02 -6.43 12.60
CA LEU A 37 23.78 -6.07 14.01
C LEU A 37 24.28 -4.65 14.34
N ASP A 38 25.19 -4.10 13.55
CA ASP A 38 25.74 -2.75 13.75
C ASP A 38 24.92 -1.68 13.04
N ILE A 39 24.08 -2.00 12.05
CA ILE A 39 23.26 -1.04 11.31
C ILE A 39 22.44 -0.12 12.24
N PRO A 40 21.76 -0.60 13.30
CA PRO A 40 21.06 0.28 14.23
C PRO A 40 21.96 1.32 14.89
N LYS A 41 23.22 0.97 15.19
CA LYS A 41 24.21 1.87 15.77
C LYS A 41 24.78 2.83 14.73
N MET A 42 24.92 2.42 13.47
CA MET A 42 25.32 3.29 12.36
C MET A 42 24.28 4.39 12.11
N ILE A 43 22.99 4.07 12.23
CA ILE A 43 21.88 5.02 12.03
C ILE A 43 21.74 5.97 13.23
N VAL A 44 21.89 5.45 14.47
CA VAL A 44 21.84 6.21 15.72
C VAL A 44 23.14 5.98 16.50
N PRO A 45 24.22 6.71 16.16
CA PRO A 45 25.56 6.42 16.72
C PRO A 45 25.75 6.91 18.16
N GLY A 46 25.04 7.95 18.57
CA GLY A 46 25.21 8.59 19.86
C GLY A 46 24.64 7.82 21.04
N LYS A 47 24.77 8.39 22.24
CA LYS A 47 24.14 7.91 23.49
C LYS A 47 22.75 8.50 23.68
N THR A 48 22.42 9.58 22.97
CA THR A 48 21.14 10.29 23.06
C THR A 48 20.16 9.74 22.02
N PRO A 49 18.93 9.39 22.41
CA PRO A 49 17.90 8.97 21.48
C PRO A 49 17.44 10.12 20.60
N THR A 50 16.97 9.83 19.39
CA THR A 50 16.47 10.84 18.44
C THR A 50 14.95 10.89 18.38
N MET A 51 14.27 9.77 18.60
CA MET A 51 12.82 9.64 18.42
C MET A 51 12.12 8.77 19.48
N ARG A 52 12.85 8.20 20.43
CA ARG A 52 12.31 7.31 21.47
C ARG A 52 12.77 7.69 22.87
N CYS A 53 12.21 7.07 23.89
CA CYS A 53 12.53 7.34 25.29
C CYS A 53 14.01 7.09 25.63
N CYS A 54 14.65 6.13 24.97
CA CYS A 54 16.07 5.85 25.16
C CYS A 54 16.69 5.24 23.90
N VAL A 55 18.02 5.37 23.80
CA VAL A 55 18.80 4.86 22.63
C VAL A 55 18.73 3.34 22.48
N TYR A 56 18.58 2.61 23.57
CA TYR A 56 18.50 1.15 23.53
C TYR A 56 17.20 0.67 22.89
N LYS A 57 16.05 1.24 23.29
CA LYS A 57 14.74 0.96 22.67
C LYS A 57 14.73 1.39 21.21
N GLU A 58 15.29 2.55 20.90
CA GLU A 58 15.39 3.04 19.52
C GLU A 58 16.18 2.09 18.63
N ARG A 59 17.36 1.63 19.08
CA ARG A 59 18.16 0.64 18.36
C ARG A 59 17.50 -0.72 18.24
N ALA A 60 16.79 -1.18 19.27
CA ALA A 60 16.02 -2.43 19.21
C ALA A 60 14.92 -2.35 18.14
N ILE A 61 14.17 -1.23 18.07
CA ILE A 61 13.18 -1.00 17.02
C ILE A 61 13.84 -0.94 15.64
N LEU A 62 15.02 -0.31 15.53
CA LEU A 62 15.78 -0.28 14.28
C LEU A 62 16.23 -1.69 13.85
N ALA A 63 16.62 -2.55 14.78
CA ALA A 63 16.98 -3.93 14.47
C ALA A 63 15.78 -4.71 13.87
N GLU A 64 14.57 -4.52 14.42
CA GLU A 64 13.36 -5.10 13.82
C GLU A 64 13.07 -4.53 12.41
N ARG A 65 13.31 -3.21 12.20
CA ARG A 65 13.19 -2.61 10.87
C ARG A 65 14.22 -3.17 9.88
N VAL A 66 15.44 -3.46 10.34
CA VAL A 66 16.47 -4.11 9.51
C VAL A 66 15.99 -5.50 9.08
N LYS A 67 15.37 -6.28 9.97
CA LYS A 67 14.78 -7.58 9.62
C LYS A 67 13.71 -7.42 8.51
N LEU A 68 12.83 -6.41 8.65
CA LEU A 68 11.82 -6.11 7.61
C LEU A 68 12.46 -5.67 6.29
N ALA A 69 13.51 -4.87 6.34
CA ALA A 69 14.29 -4.47 5.17
C ALA A 69 14.98 -5.66 4.49
N MET A 70 15.23 -6.73 5.21
CA MET A 70 15.79 -7.99 4.72
C MET A 70 14.74 -9.02 4.27
N GLY A 71 13.46 -8.67 4.23
CA GLY A 71 12.38 -9.55 3.78
C GLY A 71 11.42 -10.00 4.88
N GLY A 72 11.62 -9.59 6.13
CA GLY A 72 10.75 -9.89 7.26
C GLY A 72 10.67 -11.37 7.63
N SER A 73 9.60 -11.75 8.33
CA SER A 73 9.37 -13.14 8.75
C SER A 73 8.84 -13.99 7.59
N LYS A 74 9.50 -15.13 7.33
CA LYS A 74 9.04 -16.11 6.34
C LYS A 74 7.77 -16.85 6.76
N SER A 75 7.50 -16.94 8.08
CA SER A 75 6.32 -17.61 8.62
C SER A 75 5.05 -16.78 8.48
N ASN A 76 5.17 -15.46 8.33
CA ASN A 76 4.03 -14.59 8.10
C ASN A 76 3.79 -14.42 6.60
N PRO A 77 2.64 -14.89 6.04
CA PRO A 77 2.34 -14.75 4.62
C PRO A 77 2.05 -13.30 4.20
N ASN A 78 1.66 -12.42 5.16
CA ASN A 78 1.37 -11.03 4.90
C ASN A 78 2.65 -10.24 4.62
N VAL A 79 2.60 -9.34 3.66
CA VAL A 79 3.71 -8.40 3.38
C VAL A 79 3.77 -7.25 4.38
N ILE A 80 2.72 -7.04 5.16
CA ILE A 80 2.67 -6.01 6.20
C ILE A 80 2.90 -6.69 7.55
N GLU A 81 3.88 -6.19 8.29
CA GLU A 81 4.22 -6.69 9.63
C GLU A 81 4.15 -5.59 10.68
N ILE A 82 3.98 -6.02 11.93
CA ILE A 82 3.92 -5.14 13.09
C ILE A 82 5.17 -5.36 13.93
N ILE A 83 5.85 -4.27 14.25
CA ILE A 83 6.97 -4.22 15.18
C ILE A 83 6.38 -4.03 16.58
N SER A 84 6.18 -5.10 17.33
CA SER A 84 5.52 -5.11 18.65
C SER A 84 6.14 -4.10 19.62
N ILE A 85 7.43 -4.11 19.77
CA ILE A 85 8.20 -3.20 20.64
C ILE A 85 8.02 -1.70 20.30
N ALA A 86 7.53 -1.38 19.07
CA ALA A 86 7.21 -0.01 18.66
C ALA A 86 5.72 0.31 18.78
N CYS A 87 4.87 -0.68 19.06
CA CYS A 87 3.41 -0.54 19.13
C CYS A 87 2.90 -0.17 20.53
N ASP A 88 3.72 -0.25 21.56
CA ASP A 88 3.40 -0.08 22.97
C ASP A 88 3.05 1.36 23.37
N GLU A 89 3.47 2.35 22.60
CA GLU A 89 3.23 3.79 22.92
C GLU A 89 1.84 4.27 22.47
N CYS A 90 1.08 3.46 21.74
CA CYS A 90 -0.28 3.80 21.34
C CYS A 90 -1.25 3.64 22.53
N PRO A 91 -2.23 4.56 22.69
CA PRO A 91 -3.27 4.39 23.69
C PRO A 91 -4.05 3.09 23.47
N ALA A 92 -4.60 2.53 24.54
CA ALA A 92 -5.40 1.30 24.45
C ALA A 92 -6.61 1.41 23.50
N GLY A 93 -7.07 2.65 23.26
CA GLY A 93 -8.21 2.95 22.42
C GLY A 93 -9.54 2.91 23.19
N GLY A 94 -10.65 3.00 22.44
CA GLY A 94 -11.99 3.01 23.00
C GLY A 94 -12.48 4.37 23.45
N TYR A 95 -13.63 4.39 24.16
CA TYR A 95 -14.22 5.63 24.66
C TYR A 95 -13.46 6.14 25.89
N GLU A 96 -13.14 7.42 25.85
CA GLU A 96 -12.46 8.15 26.92
C GLU A 96 -13.17 9.48 27.20
N VAL A 97 -13.12 9.92 28.46
CA VAL A 97 -13.59 11.24 28.85
C VAL A 97 -12.42 12.23 28.72
N SER A 98 -12.66 13.30 27.97
CA SER A 98 -11.67 14.38 27.81
C SER A 98 -11.85 15.49 28.85
N ASP A 99 -10.92 16.43 28.90
CA ASP A 99 -10.95 17.61 29.77
C ASP A 99 -12.15 18.54 29.51
N ALA A 100 -12.90 18.29 28.42
CA ALA A 100 -14.16 18.99 28.14
C ALA A 100 -15.32 18.55 29.06
N CYS A 101 -15.13 17.52 29.91
CA CYS A 101 -16.14 17.11 30.90
C CYS A 101 -16.36 18.21 31.92
N ARG A 102 -17.63 18.60 32.11
CA ARG A 102 -18.02 19.68 33.02
C ARG A 102 -18.67 19.20 34.31
N GLY A 103 -18.70 17.88 34.55
CA GLY A 103 -19.34 17.34 35.74
C GLY A 103 -20.82 17.75 35.85
N CYS A 104 -21.57 17.68 34.75
CA CYS A 104 -22.95 18.18 34.70
C CYS A 104 -23.87 17.39 35.62
N LEU A 105 -24.77 18.08 36.32
CA LEU A 105 -25.71 17.45 37.26
C LEU A 105 -26.67 16.43 36.63
N ALA A 106 -26.87 16.50 35.32
CA ALA A 106 -27.80 15.63 34.62
C ALA A 106 -27.32 14.20 34.44
N HIS A 107 -26.01 13.91 34.64
CA HIS A 107 -25.36 12.59 34.55
C HIS A 107 -25.83 11.67 33.42
N ARG A 108 -26.34 12.21 32.31
CA ARG A 108 -26.92 11.45 31.19
C ARG A 108 -26.03 10.32 30.67
N CYS A 109 -24.73 10.52 30.73
CA CYS A 109 -23.76 9.52 30.30
C CYS A 109 -23.73 8.28 31.22
N GLU A 110 -23.96 8.49 32.52
CA GLU A 110 -24.08 7.41 33.52
C GLU A 110 -25.42 6.69 33.34
N ASP A 111 -26.52 7.42 33.26
CA ASP A 111 -27.89 6.86 33.15
C ASP A 111 -28.05 5.99 31.88
N VAL A 112 -27.45 6.41 30.77
CA VAL A 112 -27.56 5.67 29.49
C VAL A 112 -26.67 4.46 29.43
N CYS A 113 -25.75 4.27 30.37
CA CYS A 113 -24.74 3.21 30.31
C CYS A 113 -25.32 1.85 30.74
N PRO A 114 -25.61 0.89 29.84
CA PRO A 114 -26.26 -0.38 30.19
C PRO A 114 -25.35 -1.29 31.06
N ARG A 115 -24.08 -0.96 31.21
CA ARG A 115 -23.11 -1.73 31.98
C ARG A 115 -22.67 -1.05 33.28
N GLY A 116 -23.20 0.15 33.58
CA GLY A 116 -22.76 0.93 34.73
C GLY A 116 -21.25 1.19 34.73
N ALA A 117 -20.68 1.45 33.56
CA ALA A 117 -19.23 1.62 33.39
C ALA A 117 -18.78 3.05 33.65
N ILE A 118 -19.68 3.99 33.91
CA ILE A 118 -19.32 5.40 34.17
C ILE A 118 -19.42 5.69 35.68
N ARG A 119 -18.41 6.35 36.20
CA ARG A 119 -18.35 6.84 37.58
C ARG A 119 -17.86 8.29 37.58
N PHE A 120 -18.22 9.01 38.57
CA PHE A 120 -17.74 10.39 38.81
C PHE A 120 -16.76 10.40 39.97
N ASP A 121 -15.71 11.20 39.85
CA ASP A 121 -14.78 11.47 40.91
C ASP A 121 -15.26 12.59 41.85
N HIS A 122 -14.41 12.95 42.84
CA HIS A 122 -14.71 14.01 43.79
C HIS A 122 -14.81 15.43 43.16
N ASN A 123 -14.27 15.60 41.93
CA ASN A 123 -14.38 16.83 41.13
C ASN A 123 -15.59 16.77 40.19
N HIS A 124 -16.45 15.79 40.30
CA HIS A 124 -17.58 15.52 39.42
C HIS A 124 -17.19 15.22 37.96
N VAL A 125 -15.92 14.85 37.69
CA VAL A 125 -15.48 14.45 36.35
C VAL A 125 -15.84 12.98 36.13
N ALA A 126 -16.44 12.71 34.95
CA ALA A 126 -16.80 11.35 34.57
C ALA A 126 -15.55 10.52 34.24
N HIS A 127 -15.54 9.27 34.64
CA HIS A 127 -14.52 8.26 34.31
C HIS A 127 -15.19 7.01 33.75
N ILE A 128 -14.58 6.40 32.74
CA ILE A 128 -15.05 5.14 32.13
C ILE A 128 -14.23 3.97 32.66
N ASP A 129 -14.88 3.06 33.38
CA ASP A 129 -14.30 1.78 33.75
C ASP A 129 -14.14 0.89 32.51
N LYS A 130 -12.92 0.73 32.05
CA LYS A 130 -12.61 -0.03 30.83
C LYS A 130 -12.92 -1.53 30.96
N ALA A 131 -12.90 -2.08 32.17
CA ALA A 131 -13.23 -3.49 32.40
C ALA A 131 -14.72 -3.77 32.19
N LYS A 132 -15.58 -2.78 32.46
CA LYS A 132 -17.03 -2.89 32.29
C LYS A 132 -17.52 -2.36 30.94
N CYS A 133 -16.75 -1.49 30.29
CA CYS A 133 -17.16 -0.81 29.08
C CYS A 133 -17.17 -1.75 27.87
N VAL A 134 -18.32 -1.89 27.23
CA VAL A 134 -18.51 -2.68 25.98
C VAL A 134 -18.42 -1.82 24.72
N GLU A 135 -17.92 -0.60 24.81
CA GLU A 135 -17.70 0.32 23.70
C GLU A 135 -18.93 0.61 22.81
N CYS A 136 -20.15 0.55 23.36
CA CYS A 136 -21.38 0.78 22.61
C CYS A 136 -21.59 2.25 22.15
N GLY A 137 -20.89 3.21 22.75
CA GLY A 137 -20.93 4.63 22.41
C GLY A 137 -22.19 5.39 22.85
N ALA A 138 -23.10 4.78 23.62
CA ALA A 138 -24.32 5.44 24.08
C ALA A 138 -24.01 6.71 24.87
N CYS A 139 -23.02 6.66 25.77
CA CYS A 139 -22.60 7.80 26.60
C CYS A 139 -22.07 8.98 25.76
N ALA A 140 -21.36 8.71 24.67
CA ALA A 140 -20.83 9.76 23.79
C ALA A 140 -21.96 10.47 23.03
N LYS A 141 -23.03 9.76 22.64
CA LYS A 141 -24.17 10.33 21.91
C LYS A 141 -25.00 11.29 22.75
N VAL A 142 -25.07 11.09 24.08
CA VAL A 142 -25.91 11.88 24.98
C VAL A 142 -25.13 12.99 25.70
N CYS A 143 -23.80 13.03 25.56
CA CYS A 143 -22.98 14.05 26.19
C CYS A 143 -23.15 15.41 25.47
N PRO A 144 -23.73 16.45 26.13
CA PRO A 144 -23.98 17.74 25.49
C PRO A 144 -22.69 18.52 25.20
N TYR A 145 -21.61 18.17 25.88
CA TYR A 145 -20.28 18.80 25.72
C TYR A 145 -19.35 18.03 24.78
N THR A 146 -19.82 16.92 24.16
CA THR A 146 -18.99 16.03 23.35
C THR A 146 -17.68 15.61 24.04
N ALA A 147 -17.71 15.58 25.37
CA ALA A 147 -16.54 15.29 26.19
C ALA A 147 -16.13 13.81 26.16
N ILE A 148 -17.02 12.92 25.71
CA ILE A 148 -16.74 11.48 25.59
C ILE A 148 -16.42 11.17 24.12
N VAL A 149 -15.16 10.80 23.86
CA VAL A 149 -14.63 10.58 22.50
C VAL A 149 -14.17 9.15 22.33
N ASN A 150 -14.35 8.59 21.15
CA ASN A 150 -13.82 7.29 20.81
C ASN A 150 -12.41 7.47 20.18
N ARG A 151 -11.38 7.10 20.92
CA ARG A 151 -9.99 7.19 20.47
C ARG A 151 -9.53 5.87 19.86
N LYS A 152 -9.95 5.61 18.65
CA LYS A 152 -9.40 4.49 17.88
C LYS A 152 -7.96 4.79 17.47
N ARG A 153 -7.14 3.74 17.42
CA ARG A 153 -5.78 3.87 16.90
C ARG A 153 -5.79 4.29 15.42
N PRO A 154 -4.85 5.10 14.96
CA PRO A 154 -4.80 5.53 13.55
C PRO A 154 -4.82 4.35 12.55
N CYS A 155 -4.13 3.25 12.87
CA CYS A 155 -4.14 2.05 12.05
C CYS A 155 -5.52 1.38 11.95
N GLN A 156 -6.31 1.36 13.04
CA GLN A 156 -7.67 0.84 13.03
C GLN A 156 -8.61 1.74 12.22
N ASN A 157 -8.47 3.07 12.33
CA ASN A 157 -9.26 4.02 11.55
C ASN A 157 -8.95 3.94 10.05
N ALA A 158 -7.68 3.72 9.69
CA ALA A 158 -7.24 3.55 8.31
C ALA A 158 -7.74 2.25 7.69
N CYS A 159 -7.91 1.19 8.50
CA CYS A 159 -8.30 -0.12 7.99
C CYS A 159 -9.80 -0.20 7.68
N LYS A 160 -10.18 0.03 6.43
CA LYS A 160 -11.58 0.00 5.98
C LYS A 160 -12.20 -1.39 5.99
N VAL A 161 -11.37 -2.44 5.92
CA VAL A 161 -11.81 -3.85 6.05
C VAL A 161 -11.77 -4.37 7.48
N LYS A 162 -11.42 -3.52 8.46
CA LYS A 162 -11.38 -3.84 9.89
C LYS A 162 -10.51 -5.08 10.22
N ALA A 163 -9.40 -5.22 9.51
CA ALA A 163 -8.44 -6.29 9.72
C ALA A 163 -7.46 -6.04 10.88
N ILE A 164 -7.43 -4.82 11.45
CA ILE A 164 -6.57 -4.51 12.60
C ILE A 164 -7.34 -4.75 13.89
N VAL A 165 -6.88 -5.71 14.65
CA VAL A 165 -7.35 -6.06 15.99
C VAL A 165 -6.29 -5.71 17.04
N ILE A 166 -6.69 -5.60 18.31
CA ILE A 166 -5.77 -5.39 19.43
C ILE A 166 -5.78 -6.66 20.25
N ASN A 167 -4.59 -7.21 20.51
CA ASN A 167 -4.42 -8.40 21.34
C ASN A 167 -4.46 -8.06 22.85
N ASP A 168 -4.36 -9.08 23.71
CA ASP A 168 -4.38 -8.95 25.17
C ASP A 168 -3.20 -8.12 25.70
N ASP A 169 -2.06 -8.16 25.01
CA ASP A 169 -0.85 -7.36 25.31
C ASP A 169 -0.99 -5.90 24.84
N LYS A 170 -2.18 -5.50 24.38
CA LYS A 170 -2.47 -4.16 23.84
C LYS A 170 -1.67 -3.79 22.60
N GLU A 171 -1.18 -4.76 21.87
CA GLU A 171 -0.52 -4.56 20.58
C GLU A 171 -1.50 -4.73 19.42
N ALA A 172 -1.24 -4.06 18.31
CA ALA A 172 -2.01 -4.27 17.10
C ALA A 172 -1.61 -5.60 16.44
N CYS A 173 -2.60 -6.34 15.94
CA CYS A 173 -2.43 -7.55 15.15
C CYS A 173 -3.20 -7.44 13.85
N ILE A 174 -2.76 -8.14 12.81
CA ILE A 174 -3.42 -8.17 11.50
C ILE A 174 -4.16 -9.50 11.35
N ASP A 175 -5.48 -9.43 11.19
CA ASP A 175 -6.31 -10.56 10.79
C ASP A 175 -6.13 -10.79 9.27
N ASN A 176 -5.31 -11.76 8.91
CA ASN A 176 -4.99 -12.09 7.52
C ASN A 176 -6.20 -12.55 6.71
N SER A 177 -7.24 -13.09 7.37
CA SER A 177 -8.48 -13.48 6.68
C SER A 177 -9.24 -12.29 6.10
N LYS A 178 -9.10 -11.10 6.73
CA LYS A 178 -9.72 -9.85 6.30
C LYS A 178 -8.77 -8.90 5.57
N CYS A 179 -7.48 -8.99 5.85
CA CYS A 179 -6.48 -8.07 5.30
C CYS A 179 -6.40 -8.19 3.78
N ILE A 180 -6.48 -7.05 3.08
CA ILE A 180 -6.34 -6.92 1.63
C ILE A 180 -4.98 -6.34 1.22
N GLU A 181 -4.05 -6.18 2.16
CA GLU A 181 -2.66 -5.78 1.98
C GLU A 181 -2.44 -4.42 1.29
N CYS A 182 -3.44 -3.54 1.39
CA CYS A 182 -3.44 -2.22 0.74
C CYS A 182 -2.42 -1.21 1.30
N GLY A 183 -1.80 -1.46 2.47
CA GLY A 183 -0.77 -0.59 3.04
C GLY A 183 -1.27 0.65 3.81
N ALA A 184 -2.57 0.95 3.84
CA ALA A 184 -3.10 2.15 4.49
C ALA A 184 -2.71 2.28 5.98
N CYS A 185 -2.60 1.17 6.70
CA CYS A 185 -2.18 1.14 8.10
C CYS A 185 -0.68 1.47 8.28
N VAL A 186 0.16 1.18 7.27
CA VAL A 186 1.60 1.51 7.28
C VAL A 186 1.78 3.02 7.30
N TYR A 187 1.10 3.71 6.38
CA TYR A 187 1.19 5.16 6.25
C TYR A 187 0.66 5.90 7.50
N GLN A 188 -0.45 5.42 8.06
CA GLN A 188 -1.14 6.09 9.17
C GLN A 188 -0.53 5.81 10.56
N CYS A 189 0.44 4.91 10.67
CA CYS A 189 1.05 4.60 11.97
C CYS A 189 2.05 5.69 12.39
N PRO A 190 1.73 6.55 13.41
CA PRO A 190 2.59 7.67 13.78
C PRO A 190 3.88 7.22 14.46
N PHE A 191 3.90 6.01 15.00
CA PHE A 191 5.09 5.40 15.63
C PHE A 191 5.90 4.55 14.65
N GLY A 192 5.40 4.37 13.42
CA GLY A 192 6.01 3.49 12.45
C GLY A 192 6.14 2.04 12.90
N ALA A 193 5.25 1.60 13.79
CA ALA A 193 5.23 0.22 14.25
C ALA A 193 4.75 -0.76 13.16
N ILE A 194 4.01 -0.27 12.16
CA ILE A 194 3.54 -1.07 11.04
C ILE A 194 4.39 -0.72 9.82
N SER A 195 4.94 -1.74 9.18
CA SER A 195 5.76 -1.58 7.98
C SER A 195 5.56 -2.75 7.02
N ASP A 196 5.88 -2.54 5.76
CA ASP A 196 5.91 -3.58 4.75
C ASP A 196 7.28 -4.24 4.66
N LYS A 197 7.30 -5.51 4.30
CA LYS A 197 8.51 -6.26 3.96
C LYS A 197 9.17 -5.66 2.74
N SER A 198 10.49 -5.57 2.76
CA SER A 198 11.25 -5.12 1.60
C SER A 198 11.78 -6.29 0.79
N TYR A 199 11.78 -6.13 -0.52
CA TYR A 199 12.42 -7.04 -1.45
C TYR A 199 13.63 -6.40 -2.14
N ILE A 200 14.19 -5.38 -1.51
CA ILE A 200 15.37 -4.65 -2.00
C ILE A 200 16.59 -5.58 -2.19
N LEU A 201 16.77 -6.56 -1.30
CA LEU A 201 17.86 -7.53 -1.41
C LEU A 201 17.67 -8.46 -2.61
N ASN A 202 16.43 -8.85 -2.92
CA ASN A 202 16.13 -9.64 -4.11
C ASN A 202 16.51 -8.87 -5.39
N ALA A 203 16.16 -7.57 -5.44
CA ALA A 203 16.51 -6.72 -6.57
C ALA A 203 18.03 -6.57 -6.73
N ILE A 204 18.74 -6.33 -5.62
CA ILE A 204 20.22 -6.25 -5.62
C ILE A 204 20.84 -7.56 -6.12
N ASP A 205 20.34 -8.69 -5.63
CA ASP A 205 20.84 -10.01 -5.98
C ASP A 205 20.64 -10.32 -7.48
N LEU A 206 19.46 -10.00 -8.02
CA LEU A 206 19.18 -10.13 -9.44
C LEU A 206 20.11 -9.26 -10.30
N ILE A 207 20.32 -8.00 -9.92
CA ILE A 207 21.21 -7.09 -10.66
C ILE A 207 22.68 -7.58 -10.58
N LYS A 208 23.14 -7.99 -9.40
CA LYS A 208 24.53 -8.50 -9.24
C LYS A 208 24.77 -9.77 -10.05
N LYS A 209 23.86 -10.73 -9.99
CA LYS A 209 23.95 -12.01 -10.70
C LYS A 209 23.76 -11.89 -12.21
N SER A 210 23.29 -10.74 -12.72
CA SER A 210 23.23 -10.49 -14.17
C SER A 210 24.61 -10.25 -14.79
N GLU A 211 25.64 -10.00 -13.96
CA GLU A 211 27.01 -9.73 -14.40
C GLU A 211 27.08 -8.63 -15.48
N GLY A 212 26.40 -7.50 -15.17
CA GLY A 212 26.27 -6.38 -16.12
C GLY A 212 25.40 -6.71 -17.34
N ASN A 213 24.37 -7.53 -17.14
CA ASN A 213 23.44 -8.02 -18.17
C ASN A 213 24.04 -8.97 -19.21
N SER A 214 25.22 -9.56 -18.93
CA SER A 214 25.86 -10.56 -19.79
C SER A 214 25.22 -11.94 -19.63
N ARG A 215 24.84 -12.31 -18.41
CA ARG A 215 24.21 -13.60 -18.11
C ARG A 215 22.71 -13.63 -18.43
N TYR A 216 22.00 -12.57 -18.09
CA TYR A 216 20.59 -12.31 -18.39
C TYR A 216 20.32 -10.81 -18.25
N LYS A 217 19.34 -10.33 -18.96
CA LYS A 217 18.94 -8.92 -18.92
C LYS A 217 18.00 -8.65 -17.75
N VAL A 218 18.21 -7.56 -17.01
CA VAL A 218 17.34 -7.12 -15.92
C VAL A 218 16.51 -5.92 -16.36
N TYR A 219 15.21 -6.10 -16.49
CA TYR A 219 14.28 -5.04 -16.86
C TYR A 219 13.67 -4.39 -15.63
N ALA A 220 13.61 -3.07 -15.62
CA ALA A 220 12.81 -2.29 -14.68
C ALA A 220 11.44 -2.01 -15.32
N VAL A 221 10.37 -2.53 -14.74
CA VAL A 221 8.98 -2.25 -15.19
C VAL A 221 8.40 -1.22 -14.24
N VAL A 222 8.19 0.00 -14.76
CA VAL A 222 7.99 1.20 -13.93
C VAL A 222 6.56 1.70 -13.98
N ALA A 223 5.94 1.87 -12.82
CA ALA A 223 4.57 2.39 -12.70
C ALA A 223 4.52 3.90 -13.05
N PRO A 224 3.46 4.38 -13.74
CA PRO A 224 3.35 5.78 -14.17
C PRO A 224 3.45 6.81 -13.03
N ALA A 225 3.07 6.43 -11.81
CA ALA A 225 3.17 7.29 -10.62
C ALA A 225 4.61 7.72 -10.26
N ILE A 226 5.65 7.15 -10.90
CA ILE A 226 7.04 7.57 -10.69
C ILE A 226 7.24 9.06 -11.03
N ALA A 227 6.50 9.58 -12.00
CA ALA A 227 6.59 10.98 -12.43
C ALA A 227 6.25 11.97 -11.30
N THR A 228 5.40 11.58 -10.35
CA THR A 228 5.01 12.41 -9.21
C THR A 228 5.89 12.15 -7.98
N GLN A 229 6.46 10.96 -7.86
CA GLN A 229 7.26 10.57 -6.71
C GLN A 229 8.64 11.23 -6.68
N PHE A 230 9.27 11.37 -7.84
CA PHE A 230 10.60 11.97 -7.98
C PHE A 230 10.50 13.42 -8.50
N ALA A 231 9.60 14.22 -7.90
CA ALA A 231 9.33 15.60 -8.32
C ALA A 231 10.54 16.55 -8.28
N TYR A 232 11.64 16.15 -7.63
CA TYR A 232 12.90 16.89 -7.57
C TYR A 232 13.84 16.61 -8.75
N ALA A 233 13.50 15.64 -9.62
CA ALA A 233 14.26 15.26 -10.80
C ALA A 233 13.33 15.09 -12.00
N LYS A 234 13.86 15.19 -13.20
CA LYS A 234 13.09 14.87 -14.40
C LYS A 234 12.97 13.35 -14.57
N LEU A 235 11.85 12.88 -15.14
CA LEU A 235 11.61 11.46 -15.35
C LEU A 235 12.77 10.79 -16.09
N GLY A 236 13.24 11.36 -17.18
CA GLY A 236 14.35 10.83 -17.97
C GLY A 236 15.66 10.68 -17.16
N GLN A 237 15.89 11.56 -16.18
CA GLN A 237 17.04 11.46 -15.27
C GLN A 237 16.92 10.24 -14.34
N VAL A 238 15.72 9.95 -13.86
CA VAL A 238 15.46 8.77 -13.03
C VAL A 238 15.68 7.49 -13.85
N ILE A 239 15.24 7.48 -15.12
CA ILE A 239 15.49 6.35 -16.02
C ILE A 239 16.98 6.13 -16.26
N THR A 240 17.74 7.19 -16.49
CA THR A 240 19.21 7.11 -16.57
C THR A 240 19.80 6.57 -15.27
N GLY A 241 19.24 6.96 -14.11
CA GLY A 241 19.62 6.42 -12.81
C GLY A 241 19.40 4.90 -12.71
N LEU A 242 18.32 4.37 -13.28
CA LEU A 242 18.09 2.92 -13.37
C LEU A 242 19.15 2.23 -14.21
N HIS A 243 19.52 2.78 -15.36
CA HIS A 243 20.63 2.23 -16.17
C HIS A 243 21.96 2.24 -15.40
N ARG A 244 22.27 3.34 -14.69
CA ARG A 244 23.47 3.44 -13.83
C ARG A 244 23.45 2.43 -12.68
N MET A 245 22.25 2.06 -12.20
CA MET A 245 22.06 1.02 -11.18
C MET A 245 22.40 -0.38 -11.72
N GLY A 246 22.33 -0.61 -13.01
CA GLY A 246 22.61 -1.89 -13.67
C GLY A 246 21.40 -2.54 -14.34
N PHE A 247 20.27 -1.84 -14.44
CA PHE A 247 19.16 -2.32 -15.26
C PHE A 247 19.53 -2.24 -16.76
N TYR A 248 19.12 -3.25 -17.52
CA TYR A 248 19.28 -3.28 -18.97
C TYR A 248 18.41 -2.22 -19.65
N SER A 249 17.13 -2.18 -19.28
CA SER A 249 16.17 -1.22 -19.79
C SER A 249 15.08 -0.93 -18.76
N ALA A 250 14.45 0.23 -18.88
CA ALA A 250 13.21 0.58 -18.19
C ALA A 250 12.05 0.52 -19.20
N VAL A 251 10.93 -0.08 -18.78
CA VAL A 251 9.70 -0.24 -19.59
C VAL A 251 8.52 0.31 -18.81
N GLU A 252 7.66 1.07 -19.47
CA GLU A 252 6.45 1.62 -18.84
C GLU A 252 5.41 0.51 -18.56
N VAL A 253 4.93 0.43 -17.32
CA VAL A 253 3.74 -0.39 -16.99
C VAL A 253 2.50 0.09 -17.74
N ALA A 254 2.49 1.35 -18.14
CA ALA A 254 1.44 1.95 -18.96
C ALA A 254 1.20 1.19 -20.28
N LEU A 255 2.24 0.60 -20.89
CA LEU A 255 2.11 -0.31 -22.03
C LEU A 255 1.20 -1.52 -21.69
N GLY A 256 1.39 -2.09 -20.50
CA GLY A 256 0.51 -3.16 -20.02
C GLY A 256 -0.89 -2.69 -19.72
N ALA A 257 -1.05 -1.43 -19.32
CA ALA A 257 -2.35 -0.82 -19.08
C ALA A 257 -3.14 -0.64 -20.39
N ASP A 258 -2.49 -0.21 -21.49
CA ASP A 258 -3.09 -0.16 -22.81
C ASP A 258 -3.60 -1.54 -23.26
N LEU A 259 -2.75 -2.58 -23.10
CA LEU A 259 -3.13 -3.94 -23.48
C LEU A 259 -4.29 -4.49 -22.64
N VAL A 260 -4.27 -4.24 -21.32
CA VAL A 260 -5.34 -4.67 -20.41
C VAL A 260 -6.63 -3.93 -20.71
N ALA A 261 -6.60 -2.63 -21.01
CA ALA A 261 -7.79 -1.87 -21.39
C ALA A 261 -8.45 -2.46 -22.64
N MET A 262 -7.66 -2.88 -23.64
CA MET A 262 -8.16 -3.56 -24.84
C MET A 262 -8.79 -4.91 -24.53
N GLU A 263 -8.21 -5.69 -23.62
CA GLU A 263 -8.75 -6.97 -23.19
C GLU A 263 -10.04 -6.78 -22.36
N GLU A 264 -10.04 -5.85 -21.40
CA GLU A 264 -11.20 -5.54 -20.56
C GLU A 264 -12.38 -4.96 -21.37
N ALA A 265 -12.12 -4.17 -22.42
CA ALA A 265 -13.16 -3.64 -23.31
C ALA A 265 -13.92 -4.77 -24.02
N LYS A 266 -13.22 -5.80 -24.53
CA LYS A 266 -13.85 -6.99 -25.13
C LYS A 266 -14.68 -7.78 -24.12
N GLU A 267 -14.05 -8.08 -22.97
CA GLU A 267 -14.69 -8.83 -21.90
C GLU A 267 -15.94 -8.11 -21.37
N LEU A 268 -15.89 -6.78 -21.27
CA LEU A 268 -17.01 -5.94 -20.86
C LEU A 268 -18.17 -6.00 -21.88
N ALA A 269 -17.84 -5.91 -23.17
CA ALA A 269 -18.85 -5.99 -24.24
C ALA A 269 -19.54 -7.36 -24.26
N GLU A 270 -18.83 -8.45 -23.96
CA GLU A 270 -19.36 -9.80 -23.87
C GLU A 270 -20.20 -10.03 -22.61
N LYS A 271 -19.73 -9.57 -21.45
CA LYS A 271 -20.37 -9.83 -20.15
C LYS A 271 -21.43 -8.80 -19.75
N GLY A 272 -21.41 -7.60 -20.35
CA GLY A 272 -22.30 -6.47 -20.02
C GLY A 272 -22.04 -5.79 -18.68
N PHE A 273 -21.30 -6.42 -17.76
CA PHE A 273 -20.87 -5.88 -16.49
C PHE A 273 -19.51 -6.46 -16.07
N LEU A 274 -18.58 -5.60 -15.69
CA LEU A 274 -17.23 -5.99 -15.32
C LEU A 274 -16.70 -5.12 -14.18
N THR A 275 -15.89 -5.71 -13.31
CA THR A 275 -15.03 -4.99 -12.37
C THR A 275 -13.57 -5.26 -12.74
N SER A 276 -12.74 -4.22 -12.77
CA SER A 276 -11.34 -4.38 -13.16
C SER A 276 -10.51 -5.21 -12.18
N SER A 277 -9.50 -5.90 -12.67
CA SER A 277 -8.52 -6.68 -11.92
C SER A 277 -7.16 -6.01 -11.75
N CYS A 278 -7.00 -4.76 -12.21
CA CYS A 278 -5.70 -4.05 -12.21
C CYS A 278 -5.12 -3.80 -10.80
N CYS A 279 -5.99 -3.69 -9.77
CA CYS A 279 -5.60 -3.48 -8.37
C CYS A 279 -5.71 -4.77 -7.53
N PRO A 280 -4.60 -5.40 -7.08
CA PRO A 280 -4.67 -6.66 -6.33
C PRO A 280 -5.37 -6.52 -4.97
N ALA A 281 -5.31 -5.35 -4.33
CA ALA A 281 -6.05 -5.10 -3.08
C ALA A 281 -7.57 -5.07 -3.32
N PHE A 282 -8.01 -4.51 -4.44
CA PHE A 282 -9.42 -4.50 -4.82
C PHE A 282 -9.94 -5.90 -5.19
N VAL A 283 -9.14 -6.67 -5.92
CA VAL A 283 -9.45 -8.09 -6.21
C VAL A 283 -9.65 -8.88 -4.91
N GLU A 284 -8.74 -8.73 -3.94
CA GLU A 284 -8.89 -9.37 -2.63
C GLU A 284 -10.10 -8.85 -1.84
N TYR A 285 -10.42 -7.57 -2.00
CA TYR A 285 -11.60 -6.99 -1.37
C TYR A 285 -12.90 -7.61 -1.90
N ILE A 286 -13.01 -7.81 -3.22
CA ILE A 286 -14.16 -8.50 -3.83
C ILE A 286 -14.20 -9.95 -3.38
N LYS A 287 -13.10 -10.70 -3.50
CA LYS A 287 -13.04 -12.11 -3.12
C LYS A 287 -13.45 -12.37 -1.67
N LYS A 288 -13.00 -11.51 -0.74
CA LYS A 288 -13.29 -11.68 0.70
C LYS A 288 -14.63 -11.09 1.13
N GLY A 289 -15.06 -9.98 0.52
CA GLY A 289 -16.22 -9.22 0.95
C GLY A 289 -17.49 -9.40 0.10
N PHE A 290 -17.32 -9.78 -1.16
CA PHE A 290 -18.41 -9.86 -2.16
C PHE A 290 -18.30 -11.10 -3.05
N PRO A 291 -18.36 -12.33 -2.49
CA PRO A 291 -18.16 -13.56 -3.25
C PRO A 291 -19.07 -13.69 -4.48
N ALA A 292 -20.31 -13.17 -4.40
CA ALA A 292 -21.27 -13.18 -5.50
C ALA A 292 -20.86 -12.31 -6.71
N LEU A 293 -19.87 -11.41 -6.56
CA LEU A 293 -19.37 -10.58 -7.65
C LEU A 293 -18.04 -11.07 -8.23
N VAL A 294 -17.52 -12.19 -7.77
CA VAL A 294 -16.23 -12.74 -8.24
C VAL A 294 -16.29 -13.13 -9.72
N GLU A 295 -17.41 -13.60 -10.21
CA GLU A 295 -17.62 -13.93 -11.62
C GLU A 295 -17.55 -12.72 -12.56
N HIS A 296 -17.78 -11.53 -12.01
CA HIS A 296 -17.68 -10.26 -12.73
C HIS A 296 -16.32 -9.59 -12.61
N LEU A 297 -15.36 -10.20 -11.94
CA LEU A 297 -13.97 -9.74 -11.99
C LEU A 297 -13.41 -9.96 -13.39
N SER A 298 -12.69 -8.97 -13.90
CA SER A 298 -11.94 -9.12 -15.14
C SER A 298 -10.97 -10.32 -15.05
N SER A 299 -10.95 -11.11 -16.09
CA SER A 299 -10.02 -12.24 -16.25
C SER A 299 -8.62 -11.78 -16.68
N SER A 300 -8.48 -10.52 -17.12
CA SER A 300 -7.21 -9.95 -17.56
C SER A 300 -6.19 -9.87 -16.43
N PRO A 301 -4.91 -10.18 -16.70
CA PRO A 301 -3.86 -9.99 -15.72
C PRO A 301 -3.66 -8.49 -15.44
N SER A 302 -3.09 -8.16 -14.29
CA SER A 302 -2.79 -6.74 -14.04
C SER A 302 -1.77 -6.18 -15.04
N PRO A 303 -1.74 -4.84 -15.27
CA PRO A 303 -0.74 -4.21 -16.14
C PRO A 303 0.70 -4.61 -15.85
N MET A 304 1.06 -4.77 -14.56
CA MET A 304 2.36 -5.29 -14.13
C MET A 304 2.64 -6.69 -14.70
N ALA A 305 1.71 -7.63 -14.50
CA ALA A 305 1.87 -9.01 -14.95
C ALA A 305 1.85 -9.09 -16.48
N ARG A 306 1.06 -8.24 -17.15
CA ARG A 306 0.95 -8.21 -18.61
C ARG A 306 2.26 -7.77 -19.28
N VAL A 307 2.92 -6.70 -18.76
CA VAL A 307 4.23 -6.27 -19.27
C VAL A 307 5.30 -7.30 -18.95
N GLY A 308 5.30 -7.85 -17.72
CA GLY A 308 6.27 -8.89 -17.36
C GLY A 308 6.18 -10.11 -18.27
N ARG A 309 4.96 -10.54 -18.61
CA ARG A 309 4.71 -11.61 -19.56
C ARG A 309 5.23 -11.24 -20.96
N LEU A 310 4.92 -10.05 -21.48
CA LEU A 310 5.39 -9.58 -22.78
C LEU A 310 6.93 -9.60 -22.88
N ILE A 311 7.64 -9.16 -21.83
CA ILE A 311 9.11 -9.16 -21.79
C ILE A 311 9.63 -10.61 -21.85
N LYS A 312 9.10 -11.51 -21.02
CA LYS A 312 9.57 -12.90 -20.93
C LYS A 312 9.16 -13.78 -22.12
N GLU A 313 8.10 -13.42 -22.82
CA GLU A 313 7.74 -14.04 -24.11
C GLU A 313 8.77 -13.71 -25.19
N LYS A 314 9.35 -12.49 -25.17
CA LYS A 314 10.42 -12.06 -26.09
C LYS A 314 11.80 -12.54 -25.64
N ASP A 315 12.07 -12.56 -24.35
CA ASP A 315 13.33 -13.01 -23.74
C ASP A 315 13.04 -13.88 -22.50
N PRO A 316 12.93 -15.20 -22.65
CA PRO A 316 12.63 -16.10 -21.53
C PRO A 316 13.67 -16.09 -20.41
N THR A 317 14.88 -15.61 -20.67
CA THR A 317 15.95 -15.51 -19.67
C THR A 317 15.87 -14.21 -18.86
N ALA A 318 15.13 -13.22 -19.33
CA ALA A 318 15.01 -11.92 -18.69
C ALA A 318 14.56 -12.02 -17.23
N ARG A 319 15.04 -11.07 -16.41
CA ARG A 319 14.56 -10.83 -15.06
C ARG A 319 13.81 -9.52 -15.01
N VAL A 320 12.64 -9.55 -14.40
CA VAL A 320 11.71 -8.43 -14.38
C VAL A 320 11.52 -7.95 -12.95
N ILE A 321 11.88 -6.71 -12.69
CA ILE A 321 11.68 -6.05 -11.40
C ILE A 321 10.62 -4.95 -11.58
N PHE A 322 9.48 -5.10 -10.93
CA PHE A 322 8.46 -4.05 -10.92
C PHE A 322 8.81 -2.97 -9.90
N ILE A 323 8.65 -1.71 -10.29
CA ILE A 323 8.90 -0.52 -9.47
C ILE A 323 7.63 0.32 -9.43
N GLY A 324 7.02 0.45 -8.24
CA GLY A 324 5.75 1.17 -8.13
C GLY A 324 5.37 1.53 -6.70
N PRO A 325 4.23 2.21 -6.50
CA PRO A 325 3.84 2.73 -5.18
C PRO A 325 3.18 1.69 -4.25
N CYS A 326 2.84 0.50 -4.75
CA CYS A 326 1.83 -0.37 -4.14
C CYS A 326 2.43 -1.57 -3.41
N THR A 327 2.15 -1.71 -2.10
CA THR A 327 2.55 -2.88 -1.30
C THR A 327 1.84 -4.17 -1.72
N ALA A 328 0.56 -4.09 -2.15
CA ALA A 328 -0.20 -5.26 -2.60
C ALA A 328 0.38 -5.91 -3.86
N LYS A 329 1.14 -5.17 -4.69
CA LYS A 329 1.88 -5.73 -5.82
C LYS A 329 2.99 -6.70 -5.40
N LYS A 330 3.53 -6.55 -4.19
CA LYS A 330 4.50 -7.49 -3.61
C LYS A 330 3.89 -8.87 -3.37
N VAL A 331 2.61 -8.91 -3.00
CA VAL A 331 1.85 -10.17 -2.81
C VAL A 331 1.42 -10.73 -4.14
N GLU A 332 0.92 -9.89 -5.04
CA GLU A 332 0.51 -10.30 -6.37
C GLU A 332 1.64 -11.03 -7.11
N ALA A 333 2.87 -10.51 -7.04
CA ALA A 333 4.03 -11.14 -7.66
C ALA A 333 4.38 -12.53 -7.09
N GLN A 334 3.88 -12.87 -5.89
CA GLN A 334 4.11 -14.19 -5.28
C GLN A 334 3.05 -15.22 -5.68
N ARG A 335 1.93 -14.80 -6.29
CA ARG A 335 0.88 -15.70 -6.76
C ARG A 335 1.39 -16.60 -7.88
N ALA A 336 0.92 -17.84 -7.93
CA ALA A 336 1.38 -18.85 -8.89
C ALA A 336 1.26 -18.39 -10.35
N GLU A 337 0.19 -17.64 -10.66
CA GLU A 337 -0.09 -17.11 -12.00
C GLU A 337 0.80 -15.93 -12.42
N VAL A 338 1.36 -15.18 -11.46
CA VAL A 338 2.18 -13.98 -11.74
C VAL A 338 3.67 -14.24 -11.53
N ARG A 339 4.02 -15.12 -10.60
CA ARG A 339 5.40 -15.46 -10.25
C ARG A 339 6.32 -15.83 -11.43
N PRO A 340 5.84 -16.48 -12.51
CA PRO A 340 6.69 -16.74 -13.68
C PRO A 340 7.13 -15.46 -14.40
N TRP A 341 6.36 -14.37 -14.29
CA TRP A 341 6.52 -13.16 -15.08
C TRP A 341 7.25 -12.02 -14.34
N ILE A 342 7.15 -12.00 -13.01
CA ILE A 342 7.73 -10.95 -12.16
C ILE A 342 8.66 -11.58 -11.14
N ASP A 343 9.93 -11.21 -11.16
CA ASP A 343 10.96 -11.79 -10.28
C ASP A 343 11.08 -11.05 -8.95
N ALA A 344 10.83 -9.72 -8.93
CA ALA A 344 10.81 -8.93 -7.70
C ALA A 344 9.91 -7.69 -7.85
N VAL A 345 9.44 -7.18 -6.71
CA VAL A 345 8.68 -5.93 -6.63
C VAL A 345 9.31 -5.04 -5.58
N ILE A 346 9.65 -3.81 -5.95
CA ILE A 346 10.13 -2.78 -5.04
C ILE A 346 9.27 -1.52 -5.09
N THR A 347 9.18 -0.83 -3.97
CA THR A 347 8.49 0.46 -3.89
C THR A 347 9.38 1.61 -4.33
N PHE A 348 8.79 2.78 -4.58
CA PHE A 348 9.56 3.99 -4.89
C PHE A 348 10.50 4.41 -3.74
N GLU A 349 10.10 4.17 -2.48
CA GLU A 349 10.98 4.40 -1.32
C GLU A 349 12.21 3.47 -1.36
N GLU A 350 11.99 2.21 -1.74
CA GLU A 350 13.06 1.24 -1.93
C GLU A 350 13.97 1.61 -3.10
N LEU A 351 13.41 2.07 -4.22
CA LEU A 351 14.18 2.58 -5.36
C LEU A 351 15.06 3.77 -4.95
N GLN A 352 14.47 4.73 -4.19
CA GLN A 352 15.21 5.87 -3.69
C GLN A 352 16.40 5.44 -2.82
N ALA A 353 16.17 4.48 -1.92
CA ALA A 353 17.23 3.94 -1.07
C ALA A 353 18.30 3.21 -1.88
N LEU A 354 17.90 2.49 -2.94
CA LEU A 354 18.83 1.83 -3.86
C LEU A 354 19.75 2.82 -4.58
N LEU A 355 19.18 3.86 -5.20
CA LEU A 355 19.94 4.89 -5.90
C LEU A 355 20.99 5.53 -4.97
N ASP A 356 20.54 5.89 -3.76
CA ASP A 356 21.41 6.54 -2.78
C ASP A 356 22.41 5.62 -2.12
N SER A 357 22.14 4.32 -2.07
CA SER A 357 23.10 3.34 -1.56
C SER A 357 24.34 3.21 -2.44
N ARG A 358 24.23 3.62 -3.70
CA ARG A 358 25.33 3.68 -4.69
C ARG A 358 25.75 5.10 -5.04
N ASP A 359 25.32 6.08 -4.24
CA ASP A 359 25.62 7.51 -4.43
C ASP A 359 25.25 8.04 -5.83
N ILE A 360 24.19 7.48 -6.45
CA ILE A 360 23.68 7.92 -7.75
C ILE A 360 22.81 9.16 -7.54
N ASP A 361 23.31 10.31 -7.96
CA ASP A 361 22.55 11.56 -7.96
C ASP A 361 21.81 11.73 -9.27
N VAL A 362 20.52 11.39 -9.26
CA VAL A 362 19.67 11.47 -10.46
C VAL A 362 19.56 12.90 -11.01
N THR A 363 19.69 13.93 -10.17
CA THR A 363 19.56 15.34 -10.61
C THR A 363 20.70 15.81 -11.51
N SER A 364 21.84 15.10 -11.47
CA SER A 364 23.01 15.41 -12.26
C SER A 364 23.11 14.60 -13.55
N LEU A 365 22.14 13.69 -13.81
CA LEU A 365 22.19 12.80 -14.95
C LEU A 365 21.50 13.42 -16.18
N GLU A 366 21.92 12.98 -17.36
CA GLU A 366 21.24 13.24 -18.61
C GLU A 366 19.88 12.53 -18.68
N GLU A 367 18.98 13.02 -19.52
CA GLU A 367 17.65 12.44 -19.67
C GLU A 367 17.64 11.30 -20.69
N THR A 368 17.14 10.13 -20.31
CA THR A 368 16.81 9.04 -21.22
C THR A 368 15.29 9.08 -21.46
N PRO A 369 14.80 9.16 -22.71
CA PRO A 369 13.37 9.15 -23.02
C PRO A 369 12.78 7.77 -22.70
N MET A 370 11.47 7.75 -22.40
CA MET A 370 10.65 6.55 -22.22
C MET A 370 9.30 6.81 -22.90
N GLU A 371 9.03 6.09 -23.98
CA GLU A 371 7.86 6.33 -24.85
C GLU A 371 7.22 5.00 -25.28
N ASP A 372 7.05 4.07 -24.34
CA ASP A 372 6.53 2.73 -24.65
C ASP A 372 5.01 2.66 -24.71
N ALA A 373 4.29 3.65 -24.17
CA ALA A 373 2.85 3.58 -23.91
C ALA A 373 2.09 4.82 -24.46
N THR A 374 0.78 4.64 -24.60
CA THR A 374 -0.12 5.74 -24.98
C THR A 374 -0.42 6.69 -23.83
N TYR A 375 -1.10 7.79 -24.12
CA TYR A 375 -1.67 8.68 -23.10
C TYR A 375 -2.62 7.92 -22.17
N PHE A 376 -3.50 7.08 -22.71
CA PHE A 376 -4.52 6.36 -21.95
C PHE A 376 -3.92 5.36 -20.97
N GLY A 377 -2.88 4.63 -21.36
CA GLY A 377 -2.15 3.78 -20.44
C GLY A 377 -1.47 4.55 -19.30
N ARG A 378 -0.91 5.73 -19.59
CA ARG A 378 -0.24 6.57 -18.58
C ARG A 378 -1.22 7.16 -17.56
N VAL A 379 -2.44 7.51 -17.97
CA VAL A 379 -3.46 8.09 -17.08
C VAL A 379 -4.30 7.04 -16.35
N LEU A 380 -4.18 5.75 -16.69
CA LEU A 380 -4.97 4.68 -16.09
C LEU A 380 -4.90 4.68 -14.56
N ALA A 381 -3.77 5.08 -13.97
CA ALA A 381 -3.57 5.11 -12.52
C ALA A 381 -4.23 6.30 -11.81
N ARG A 382 -4.82 7.26 -12.51
CA ARG A 382 -5.59 8.36 -11.92
C ARG A 382 -7.06 7.96 -11.74
N THR A 383 -7.79 8.70 -10.89
CA THR A 383 -9.25 8.53 -10.74
C THR A 383 -9.93 8.78 -12.08
N GLY A 384 -10.75 7.83 -12.56
CA GLY A 384 -11.41 7.87 -13.86
C GLY A 384 -10.55 7.46 -15.06
N GLY A 385 -9.23 7.31 -14.89
CA GLY A 385 -8.33 7.00 -16.00
C GLY A 385 -8.54 5.63 -16.62
N LEU A 386 -8.94 4.64 -15.82
CA LEU A 386 -9.30 3.32 -16.35
C LEU A 386 -10.54 3.40 -17.24
N SER A 387 -11.56 4.15 -16.81
CA SER A 387 -12.78 4.34 -17.63
C SER A 387 -12.46 5.04 -18.95
N GLU A 388 -11.57 6.04 -18.94
CA GLU A 388 -11.10 6.70 -20.15
C GLU A 388 -10.38 5.71 -21.09
N ALA A 389 -9.48 4.88 -20.53
CA ALA A 389 -8.74 3.89 -21.32
C ALA A 389 -9.67 2.81 -21.91
N VAL A 390 -10.63 2.30 -21.14
CA VAL A 390 -11.60 1.31 -21.64
C VAL A 390 -12.55 1.92 -22.67
N SER A 391 -12.99 3.16 -22.47
CA SER A 391 -13.82 3.88 -23.45
C SER A 391 -13.11 4.05 -24.81
N GLU A 392 -11.84 4.42 -24.78
CA GLU A 392 -11.03 4.51 -25.99
C GLU A 392 -10.81 3.13 -26.63
N ALA A 393 -10.53 2.11 -25.83
CA ALA A 393 -10.38 0.75 -26.32
C ALA A 393 -11.66 0.20 -26.97
N LEU A 394 -12.85 0.54 -26.46
CA LEU A 394 -14.13 0.22 -27.09
C LEU A 394 -14.26 0.88 -28.47
N ARG A 395 -13.88 2.16 -28.56
CA ARG A 395 -13.90 2.92 -29.82
C ARG A 395 -12.94 2.34 -30.86
N GLU A 396 -11.69 2.07 -30.47
CA GLU A 396 -10.68 1.49 -31.37
C GLU A 396 -11.05 0.10 -31.89
N GLN A 397 -11.90 -0.64 -31.14
CA GLN A 397 -12.39 -1.96 -31.53
C GLN A 397 -13.71 -1.93 -32.32
N GLY A 398 -14.25 -0.74 -32.62
CA GLY A 398 -15.51 -0.59 -33.33
C GLY A 398 -16.74 -1.01 -32.50
N LEU A 399 -16.64 -0.97 -31.16
CA LEU A 399 -17.71 -1.27 -30.21
C LEU A 399 -18.38 0.01 -29.68
N GLU A 400 -18.49 1.03 -30.53
CA GLU A 400 -19.02 2.35 -30.15
C GLU A 400 -20.52 2.31 -29.79
N ASP A 401 -21.27 1.33 -30.30
CA ASP A 401 -22.69 1.14 -29.97
C ASP A 401 -22.92 0.56 -28.56
N PHE A 402 -21.87 0.16 -27.85
CA PHE A 402 -21.96 -0.34 -26.49
C PHE A 402 -22.25 0.80 -25.50
N ASP A 403 -23.37 0.74 -24.81
CA ASP A 403 -23.77 1.74 -23.80
C ASP A 403 -22.87 1.67 -22.56
N PHE A 404 -21.70 2.28 -22.65
CA PHE A 404 -20.68 2.30 -21.60
C PHE A 404 -21.03 3.32 -20.53
N ARG A 405 -21.30 2.86 -19.31
CA ARG A 405 -21.64 3.69 -18.14
C ARG A 405 -20.73 3.38 -16.98
N PRO A 406 -19.54 3.97 -16.89
CA PRO A 406 -18.60 3.72 -15.82
C PRO A 406 -19.09 4.31 -14.49
N GLU A 407 -18.91 3.57 -13.39
CA GLU A 407 -19.07 4.08 -12.03
C GLU A 407 -17.69 4.34 -11.43
N VAL A 408 -17.30 5.61 -11.38
CA VAL A 408 -16.00 6.04 -10.85
C VAL A 408 -16.03 6.02 -9.32
N CYS A 409 -15.13 5.25 -8.71
CA CYS A 409 -15.03 5.11 -7.26
C CYS A 409 -13.63 5.53 -6.78
N ASP A 410 -13.56 6.50 -5.88
CA ASP A 410 -12.32 6.89 -5.20
C ASP A 410 -12.32 6.37 -3.75
N GLY A 411 -11.39 5.45 -3.46
CA GLY A 411 -11.24 4.82 -2.15
C GLY A 411 -12.20 3.65 -1.89
N ILE A 412 -11.81 2.80 -0.92
CA ILE A 412 -12.53 1.55 -0.58
C ILE A 412 -13.98 1.81 -0.14
N GLU A 413 -14.26 2.94 0.50
CA GLU A 413 -15.61 3.22 0.99
C GLU A 413 -16.59 3.50 -0.16
N ALA A 414 -16.15 4.28 -1.17
CA ALA A 414 -16.96 4.50 -2.37
C ALA A 414 -17.22 3.18 -3.11
N CYS A 415 -16.18 2.36 -3.27
CA CYS A 415 -16.32 1.03 -3.87
C CYS A 415 -17.25 0.12 -3.07
N ARG A 416 -17.20 0.17 -1.73
CA ARG A 416 -18.12 -0.59 -0.90
C ARG A 416 -19.58 -0.23 -1.18
N VAL A 417 -19.87 1.06 -1.31
CA VAL A 417 -21.24 1.54 -1.62
C VAL A 417 -21.68 1.05 -3.00
N ALA A 418 -20.84 1.18 -4.01
CA ALA A 418 -21.11 0.72 -5.37
C ALA A 418 -21.34 -0.80 -5.42
N LEU A 419 -20.42 -1.59 -4.84
CA LEU A 419 -20.52 -3.05 -4.80
C LEU A 419 -21.74 -3.54 -4.03
N LEU A 420 -22.16 -2.88 -2.93
CA LEU A 420 -23.38 -3.21 -2.21
C LEU A 420 -24.64 -2.94 -3.03
N LYS A 421 -24.68 -1.87 -3.81
CA LYS A 421 -25.80 -1.61 -4.74
C LYS A 421 -25.91 -2.74 -5.78
N LYS A 422 -24.77 -3.12 -6.38
CA LYS A 422 -24.71 -4.16 -7.40
C LYS A 422 -25.04 -5.54 -6.84
N SER A 423 -24.49 -5.94 -5.69
CA SER A 423 -24.81 -7.24 -5.08
C SER A 423 -26.29 -7.42 -4.79
N LYS A 424 -27.00 -6.35 -4.39
CA LYS A 424 -28.46 -6.39 -4.19
C LYS A 424 -29.23 -6.55 -5.50
N THR A 425 -28.71 -6.03 -6.60
CA THR A 425 -29.33 -6.13 -7.93
C THR A 425 -29.09 -7.51 -8.52
N CYS A 426 -27.91 -8.08 -8.37
CA CYS A 426 -27.57 -9.45 -8.81
C CYS A 426 -28.43 -10.54 -8.14
N LEU A 427 -28.90 -10.30 -6.91
CA LEU A 427 -29.75 -11.23 -6.18
C LEU A 427 -31.24 -11.17 -6.57
N ARG A 428 -31.65 -10.23 -7.45
CA ARG A 428 -33.02 -10.14 -7.98
C ARG A 428 -33.03 -10.57 -9.44
N PRO A 429 -33.72 -11.66 -9.83
CA PRO A 429 -33.83 -12.07 -11.22
C PRO A 429 -34.83 -11.20 -11.97
N THR A 430 -34.42 -10.03 -12.45
CA THR A 430 -35.22 -9.21 -13.34
C THR A 430 -34.35 -8.49 -14.36
N SER A 431 -34.52 -8.87 -15.62
CA SER A 431 -34.13 -8.23 -16.90
C SER A 431 -32.71 -7.64 -17.01
N TRP A 432 -31.90 -8.31 -17.78
CA TRP A 432 -30.52 -7.97 -18.22
C TRP A 432 -30.37 -6.67 -18.99
N ARG A 433 -31.41 -5.84 -19.14
CA ARG A 433 -31.38 -4.64 -19.97
C ARG A 433 -31.13 -3.32 -19.26
N GLU A 434 -30.96 -3.28 -17.93
CA GLU A 434 -30.80 -2.04 -17.17
C GLU A 434 -29.51 -1.95 -16.34
N TRP A 435 -28.40 -2.53 -16.83
CA TRP A 435 -27.17 -2.58 -16.10
C TRP A 435 -26.17 -1.54 -16.62
N PRO A 436 -25.79 -0.53 -15.86
CA PRO A 436 -24.65 0.29 -16.21
C PRO A 436 -23.38 -0.56 -16.08
N ALA A 437 -22.57 -0.60 -17.12
CA ALA A 437 -21.25 -1.17 -17.08
C ALA A 437 -20.40 -0.38 -16.07
N THR A 438 -19.77 -1.08 -15.13
CA THR A 438 -18.88 -0.44 -14.16
C THR A 438 -17.46 -0.91 -14.42
N ALA A 439 -16.62 0.02 -14.75
CA ALA A 439 -15.20 -0.22 -14.91
C ALA A 439 -14.44 0.89 -14.19
N ASP A 440 -14.40 0.84 -12.87
CA ASP A 440 -13.37 1.57 -12.15
C ASP A 440 -12.99 0.82 -10.89
N ALA A 441 -11.85 0.18 -11.00
CA ALA A 441 -11.12 -0.21 -9.83
C ALA A 441 -10.40 1.01 -9.29
N LEU A 442 -10.55 1.19 -8.02
CA LEU A 442 -9.75 2.01 -7.14
C LEU A 442 -8.38 2.32 -7.71
N ALA A 443 -8.18 3.54 -8.16
CA ALA A 443 -6.93 4.19 -7.88
C ALA A 443 -6.90 4.42 -6.36
N ALA A 444 -6.64 3.37 -5.59
CA ALA A 444 -6.27 3.53 -4.21
C ALA A 444 -5.01 4.38 -4.26
N ARG A 445 -5.09 5.64 -3.86
CA ARG A 445 -3.93 6.35 -3.36
C ARG A 445 -3.40 5.51 -2.20
N ALA A 446 -2.56 4.53 -2.54
CA ALA A 446 -1.54 4.10 -1.64
C ALA A 446 -0.59 5.27 -1.59
N ALA A 447 -0.70 6.03 -0.54
CA ALA A 447 0.21 7.11 -0.21
C ALA A 447 1.64 6.60 -0.14
#